data_217a1828c661208e2d345b64238a0d0f
#
_entry.id   217a1828c661208e2d345b64238a0d0f
#
_cell.length_a   1.000
_cell.length_b   1.000
_cell.length_c   1.000
_cell.angle_alpha   90.00
_cell.angle_beta   90.00
_cell.angle_gamma   90.00
#
_symmetry.space_group_name_H-M   'P 1'
#
loop_
_entity.id
_entity.type
_entity.pdbx_description
1 polymer ?
#
loop_
_entity_poly.entity_id
_entity_poly.type
_entity_poly.pdbx_seq_one_letter_code
_entity_poly.pdbx_strand_id
1 'polypeptide(L)' 'MKKIYKEQYRQIGLKIAYYRKLRGLTQEELAEQVGVTPAFIGHLEAPNISKALSLDTLFDIATVLEVPPHKFLCFEDP' A
#
# COMPACT_ATOMS: atom_id res chain seq x y z
N MET A 1 7.42 10.75 9.44
CA MET A 1 6.51 11.26 8.38
C MET A 1 5.99 12.64 8.75
N LYS A 2 5.95 13.52 7.79
CA LYS A 2 5.36 14.84 8.01
C LYS A 2 3.85 14.73 7.97
N LYS A 3 3.17 15.43 8.89
CA LYS A 3 1.72 15.33 9.03
C LYS A 3 0.95 15.88 7.83
N ILE A 4 1.55 16.78 7.05
CA ILE A 4 0.86 17.39 5.92
C ILE A 4 0.56 16.40 4.80
N TYR A 5 1.23 15.25 4.78
CA TYR A 5 1.01 14.24 3.74
C TYR A 5 0.23 13.03 4.26
N LYS A 6 -0.38 13.17 5.40
CA LYS A 6 -1.10 12.10 6.06
C LYS A 6 -2.21 11.51 5.20
N GLU A 7 -2.97 12.37 4.55
CA GLU A 7 -4.09 11.91 3.71
C GLU A 7 -3.58 11.16 2.48
N GLN A 8 -2.48 11.64 1.89
CA GLN A 8 -1.92 10.96 0.72
C GLN A 8 -1.46 9.54 1.08
N TYR A 9 -0.77 9.39 2.20
CA TYR A 9 -0.33 8.06 2.62
C TYR A 9 -1.50 7.16 2.98
N ARG A 10 -2.55 7.73 3.58
CA ARG A 10 -3.75 6.96 3.87
C ARG A 10 -4.38 6.44 2.57
N GLN A 11 -4.45 7.26 1.55
CA GLN A 11 -5.03 6.86 0.27
C GLN A 11 -4.18 5.80 -0.43
N ILE A 12 -2.85 5.92 -0.36
CA ILE A 12 -1.97 4.88 -0.89
C ILE A 12 -2.27 3.55 -0.21
N GLY A 13 -2.38 3.56 1.13
CA GLY A 13 -2.67 2.35 1.87
C GLY A 13 -4.00 1.71 1.49
N LEU A 14 -5.04 2.53 1.29
CA LEU A 14 -6.34 2.01 0.86
C LEU A 14 -6.26 1.36 -0.52
N LYS A 15 -5.47 1.93 -1.42
CA LYS A 15 -5.30 1.33 -2.75
C LYS A 15 -4.51 0.04 -2.68
N ILE A 16 -3.52 -0.03 -1.78
CA ILE A 16 -2.79 -1.28 -1.58
C ILE A 16 -3.76 -2.37 -1.13
N ALA A 17 -4.63 -2.07 -0.16
CA ALA A 17 -5.62 -3.04 0.32
C ALA A 17 -6.55 -3.46 -0.81
N TYR A 18 -7.01 -2.50 -1.62
CA TYR A 18 -7.93 -2.78 -2.72
C TYR A 18 -7.30 -3.75 -3.72
N TYR A 19 -6.10 -3.45 -4.19
CA TYR A 19 -5.47 -4.29 -5.20
C TYR A 19 -5.01 -5.62 -4.63
N ARG A 20 -4.60 -5.66 -3.35
CA ARG A 20 -4.26 -6.90 -2.69
C ARG A 20 -5.46 -7.85 -2.66
N LYS A 21 -6.62 -7.34 -2.26
CA LYS A 21 -7.83 -8.14 -2.21
C LYS A 21 -8.27 -8.58 -3.60
N LEU A 22 -8.10 -7.70 -4.58
CA LEU A 22 -8.43 -8.03 -5.96
C LEU A 22 -7.60 -9.20 -6.46
N ARG A 23 -6.36 -9.32 -6.02
CA ARG A 23 -5.48 -10.44 -6.37
C ARG A 23 -5.69 -11.66 -5.49
N GLY A 24 -6.56 -11.57 -4.49
CA GLY A 24 -6.85 -12.71 -3.61
C GLY A 24 -5.77 -13.00 -2.61
N LEU A 25 -4.93 -12.04 -2.27
CA LEU A 25 -3.83 -12.24 -1.32
C LEU A 25 -4.24 -11.76 0.07
N THR A 26 -3.79 -12.51 1.10
CA THR A 26 -3.87 -12.02 2.46
C THR A 26 -2.76 -11.03 2.73
N GLN A 27 -2.86 -10.30 3.84
CA GLN A 27 -1.78 -9.39 4.25
C GLN A 27 -0.48 -10.16 4.47
N GLU A 28 -0.57 -11.35 5.06
CA GLU A 28 0.61 -12.19 5.28
C GLU A 28 1.24 -12.61 3.96
N GLU A 29 0.43 -13.00 3.00
CA GLU A 29 0.94 -13.42 1.71
C GLU A 29 1.62 -12.28 0.97
N LEU A 30 1.01 -11.10 0.97
CA LEU A 30 1.64 -9.94 0.35
C LEU A 30 2.95 -9.60 1.05
N ALA A 31 2.95 -9.59 2.37
CA ALA A 31 4.15 -9.27 3.15
C ALA A 31 5.28 -10.23 2.81
N GLU A 32 5.00 -11.51 2.73
CA GLU A 32 6.00 -12.52 2.40
C GLU A 32 6.61 -12.27 1.03
N GLN A 33 5.76 -12.00 0.03
CA GLN A 33 6.24 -11.81 -1.33
C GLN A 33 7.01 -10.51 -1.50
N VAL A 34 6.70 -9.49 -0.71
CA VAL A 34 7.40 -8.20 -0.77
C VAL A 34 8.67 -8.22 0.08
N GLY A 35 8.70 -9.05 1.11
CA GLY A 35 9.85 -9.11 2.01
C GLY A 35 9.74 -8.16 3.19
N VAL A 36 8.52 -7.89 3.64
CA VAL A 36 8.26 -7.04 4.80
C VAL A 36 7.42 -7.83 5.81
N THR A 37 7.15 -7.24 6.97
CA THR A 37 6.35 -7.91 7.98
C THR A 37 4.86 -7.75 7.69
N PRO A 38 4.03 -8.72 8.12
CA PRO A 38 2.58 -8.54 8.00
C PRO A 38 2.07 -7.31 8.75
N ALA A 39 2.69 -6.98 9.90
CA ALA A 39 2.31 -5.79 10.66
C ALA A 39 2.52 -4.52 9.83
N PHE A 40 3.62 -4.46 9.05
CA PHE A 40 3.87 -3.31 8.19
C PHE A 40 2.76 -3.14 7.16
N ILE A 41 2.37 -4.25 6.50
CA ILE A 41 1.28 -4.21 5.53
C ILE A 41 -0.02 -3.78 6.22
N GLY A 42 -0.29 -4.34 7.41
CA GLY A 42 -1.48 -3.97 8.17
C GLY A 42 -1.53 -2.49 8.50
N HIS A 43 -0.39 -1.91 8.87
CA HIS A 43 -0.31 -0.48 9.16
C HIS A 43 -0.49 0.38 7.91
N LEU A 44 0.06 -0.07 6.77
CA LEU A 44 -0.13 0.65 5.51
C LEU A 44 -1.61 0.72 5.13
N GLU A 45 -2.34 -0.36 5.37
CA GLU A 45 -3.73 -0.47 4.93
C GLU A 45 -4.74 0.09 5.93
N ALA A 46 -4.33 0.34 7.16
CA ALA A 46 -5.27 0.78 8.21
C ALA A 46 -5.75 2.20 7.91
N PRO A 47 -7.07 2.42 7.84
CA PRO A 47 -7.59 3.73 7.42
C PRO A 47 -7.33 4.85 8.43
N ASN A 48 -7.09 4.52 9.69
CA ASN A 48 -6.84 5.51 10.73
C ASN A 48 -5.37 5.60 11.13
N ILE A 49 -4.49 4.96 10.36
CA ILE A 49 -3.04 5.03 10.57
C ILE A 49 -2.43 5.53 9.26
N SER A 50 -1.55 6.53 9.37
CA SER A 50 -0.82 7.01 8.21
C SER A 50 0.60 6.51 8.31
N LYS A 51 0.95 5.55 7.49
CA LYS A 51 2.27 4.93 7.51
C LYS A 51 2.99 5.28 6.22
N ALA A 52 4.15 5.92 6.36
CA ALA A 52 4.97 6.25 5.20
C ALA A 52 5.66 4.99 4.68
N LEU A 53 5.91 4.96 3.38
CA LEU A 53 6.67 3.89 2.75
C LEU A 53 7.58 4.51 1.70
N SER A 54 8.68 3.81 1.42
CA SER A 54 9.62 4.26 0.40
C SER A 54 9.07 3.93 -0.98
N LEU A 55 9.60 4.62 -2.01
CA LEU A 55 9.27 4.28 -3.38
C LEU A 55 9.71 2.85 -3.71
N ASP A 56 10.85 2.42 -3.19
CA ASP A 56 11.30 1.04 -3.43
C ASP A 56 10.25 0.06 -2.95
N THR A 57 9.73 0.25 -1.73
CA THR A 57 8.70 -0.63 -1.20
C THR A 57 7.43 -0.56 -2.04
N LEU A 58 7.04 0.65 -2.46
CA LEU A 58 5.87 0.81 -3.30
C LEU A 58 6.04 0.06 -4.63
N PHE A 59 7.21 0.16 -5.23
CA PHE A 59 7.49 -0.55 -6.48
C PHE A 59 7.45 -2.06 -6.27
N ASP A 60 7.96 -2.56 -5.14
CA ASP A 60 7.89 -3.98 -4.84
C ASP A 60 6.44 -4.44 -4.69
N ILE A 61 5.63 -3.68 -3.99
CA ILE A 61 4.21 -4.00 -3.81
C ILE A 61 3.51 -3.99 -5.17
N ALA A 62 3.76 -2.97 -5.97
CA ALA A 62 3.15 -2.87 -7.30
C ALA A 62 3.51 -4.06 -8.17
N THR A 63 4.77 -4.50 -8.10
CA THR A 63 5.24 -5.64 -8.88
C THR A 63 4.53 -6.92 -8.45
N VAL A 64 4.43 -7.16 -7.15
CA VAL A 64 3.75 -8.36 -6.63
C VAL A 64 2.27 -8.35 -7.02
N LEU A 65 1.63 -7.19 -6.93
CA LEU A 65 0.20 -7.07 -7.23
C LEU A 65 -0.07 -6.93 -8.73
N GLU A 66 0.97 -6.80 -9.55
CA GLU A 66 0.84 -6.66 -11.01
C GLU A 66 0.02 -5.44 -11.39
N VAL A 67 0.28 -4.33 -10.69
CA VAL A 67 -0.42 -3.06 -10.91
C VAL A 67 0.63 -2.00 -11.21
N PRO A 68 0.41 -1.16 -12.22
CA PRO A 68 1.35 -0.06 -12.48
C PRO A 68 1.47 0.85 -11.25
N PRO A 69 2.69 1.24 -10.85
CA PRO A 69 2.87 2.02 -9.62
C PRO A 69 2.06 3.32 -9.57
N HIS A 70 1.84 3.97 -10.71
CA HIS A 70 1.12 5.25 -10.71
C HIS A 70 -0.31 5.10 -10.18
N LYS A 71 -0.88 3.90 -10.24
CA LYS A 71 -2.25 3.70 -9.79
C LYS A 71 -2.39 3.84 -8.27
N PHE A 72 -1.29 3.66 -7.54
CA PHE A 72 -1.30 3.88 -6.10
C PHE A 72 -1.19 5.36 -5.75
N LEU A 73 -0.81 6.20 -6.69
CA LEU A 73 -0.60 7.63 -6.50
C LEU A 73 -1.68 8.47 -7.15
N CYS A 74 -2.74 7.85 -7.63
CA CYS A 74 -3.85 8.55 -8.26
C CYS A 74 -4.88 8.88 -7.19
N PHE A 75 -4.93 10.16 -6.80
CA PHE A 75 -5.78 10.60 -5.70
C PHE A 75 -7.00 11.36 -6.17
N GLU A 76 -7.21 11.41 -7.46
CA GLU A 76 -8.37 12.10 -8.00
C GLU A 76 -9.61 11.22 -7.87
N ASP A 77 -10.74 11.86 -7.65
CA ASP A 77 -12.00 11.14 -7.63
C ASP A 77 -12.31 10.58 -9.01
N PRO A 78 -12.88 9.39 -9.06
CA PRO A 78 -13.27 8.79 -10.33
C PRO A 78 -14.34 9.59 -11.02
#